data_e1b384efe6cd1fd5fa67477e79d125cf
#
_entry.id   e1b384efe6cd1fd5fa67477e79d125cf
#
_cell.length_a   1.000
_cell.length_b   1.000
_cell.length_c   1.000
_cell.angle_alpha   90.00
_cell.angle_beta   90.00
_cell.angle_gamma   90.00
#
_symmetry.space_group_name_H-M   'P 1'
#
loop_
_entity.id
_entity.type
_entity.pdbx_description
1 polymer ?
#
loop_
_entity_poly.entity_id
_entity_poly.type
_entity_poly.pdbx_seq_one_letter_code
_entity_poly.pdbx_strand_id
1 'polypeptide(L)'
;MATHLFMPVVIARFVSGVGVGMLTATATAYLAELAIAGGRFSLSIALVIATAANLGGLGAGPLVGGAPAQWAPCPLVVPYGIYLALLIVCLGVLRLGPETATIRSRRYHPQRIRVQRADRAGYLVAIGVGAATFCVQGLSTSLFPQLLGQLGIHSRFWQGLLVACVLFASAATQIMMRSLSAARLILTGLPAIGLGVVLMLCGVISVNGVLFALGGIIGGAGGGAAFRGALARAQQLAPADAQGEATAGVFVGAYLGMSVPVLGIGFASLAGAPLRISVAVFALFVLAFAIVLAIGTVKTGRRSFPEAKRQGRR
;
A
#
# COMPACT_ATOMS: atom_id res chain seq x y z
N MET A 1 33.49 7.28 -6.91
CA MET A 1 32.58 7.54 -8.04
C MET A 1 31.08 7.42 -7.71
N ALA A 2 30.66 6.63 -6.73
CA ALA A 2 29.23 6.46 -6.40
C ALA A 2 28.55 7.65 -5.72
N THR A 3 29.29 8.51 -5.02
CA THR A 3 28.75 9.62 -4.23
C THR A 3 28.14 10.75 -5.06
N HIS A 4 28.64 10.99 -6.27
CA HIS A 4 28.14 12.07 -7.14
C HIS A 4 26.77 11.74 -7.78
N LEU A 5 26.40 10.46 -7.89
CA LEU A 5 25.11 10.03 -8.44
C LEU A 5 24.05 9.83 -7.35
N PHE A 6 24.44 9.79 -6.07
CA PHE A 6 23.50 9.52 -4.97
C PHE A 6 22.45 10.64 -4.81
N MET A 7 22.86 11.89 -4.73
CA MET A 7 21.95 13.03 -4.58
C MET A 7 20.97 13.19 -5.75
N PRO A 8 21.40 13.13 -7.01
CA PRO A 8 20.44 13.14 -8.14
C PRO A 8 19.39 12.02 -8.07
N VAL A 9 19.78 10.80 -7.65
CA VAL A 9 18.85 9.69 -7.51
C VAL A 9 17.85 9.94 -6.39
N VAL A 10 18.28 10.47 -5.24
CA VAL A 10 17.38 10.82 -4.12
C VAL A 10 16.38 11.89 -4.55
N ILE A 11 16.84 12.95 -5.21
CA ILE A 11 15.97 14.02 -5.71
C ILE A 11 14.97 13.46 -6.73
N ALA A 12 15.41 12.63 -7.68
CA ALA A 12 14.53 12.00 -8.66
C ALA A 12 13.47 11.12 -8.00
N ARG A 13 13.83 10.36 -6.95
CA ARG A 13 12.88 9.55 -6.17
C ARG A 13 11.89 10.41 -5.40
N PHE A 14 12.33 11.52 -4.83
CA PHE A 14 11.43 12.46 -4.15
C PHE A 14 10.40 13.07 -5.13
N VAL A 15 10.86 13.58 -6.26
CA VAL A 15 9.99 14.15 -7.31
C VAL A 15 9.02 13.09 -7.83
N SER A 16 9.50 11.88 -8.10
CA SER A 16 8.66 10.75 -8.52
C SER A 16 7.60 10.41 -7.46
N GLY A 17 7.96 10.39 -6.18
CA GLY A 17 7.02 10.13 -5.08
C GLY A 17 5.92 11.18 -4.97
N VAL A 18 6.27 12.47 -5.09
CA VAL A 18 5.29 13.56 -5.15
C VAL A 18 4.34 13.37 -6.35
N GLY A 19 4.89 13.06 -7.53
CA GLY A 19 4.09 12.81 -8.74
C GLY A 19 3.11 11.65 -8.56
N VAL A 20 3.55 10.52 -7.99
CA VAL A 20 2.69 9.36 -7.71
C VAL A 20 1.57 9.72 -6.72
N GLY A 21 1.90 10.45 -5.64
CA GLY A 21 0.90 10.89 -4.67
C GLY A 21 -0.18 11.79 -5.28
N MET A 22 0.22 12.76 -6.08
CA MET A 22 -0.71 13.65 -6.82
C MET A 22 -1.56 12.86 -7.82
N LEU A 23 -0.93 11.99 -8.61
CA LEU A 23 -1.63 11.20 -9.63
C LEU A 23 -2.67 10.27 -9.02
N THR A 24 -2.34 9.57 -7.94
CA THR A 24 -3.26 8.62 -7.29
C THR A 24 -4.53 9.32 -6.78
N ALA A 25 -4.38 10.50 -6.19
CA ALA A 25 -5.51 11.27 -5.69
C ALA A 25 -6.37 11.84 -6.84
N THR A 26 -5.72 12.48 -7.83
CA THR A 26 -6.42 13.16 -8.94
C THR A 26 -7.05 12.17 -9.92
N ALA A 27 -6.39 11.06 -10.25
CA ALA A 27 -6.92 10.07 -11.18
C ALA A 27 -8.20 9.41 -10.66
N THR A 28 -8.25 9.11 -9.34
CA THR A 28 -9.45 8.54 -8.72
C THR A 28 -10.62 9.53 -8.77
N ALA A 29 -10.37 10.80 -8.46
CA ALA A 29 -11.38 11.86 -8.54
C ALA A 29 -11.87 12.07 -9.98
N TYR A 30 -10.95 12.14 -10.93
CA TYR A 30 -11.28 12.33 -12.35
C TYR A 30 -12.15 11.20 -12.92
N LEU A 31 -11.84 9.94 -12.57
CA LEU A 31 -12.68 8.79 -12.96
C LEU A 31 -14.08 8.86 -12.37
N ALA A 32 -14.22 9.30 -11.13
CA ALA A 32 -15.52 9.50 -10.49
C ALA A 32 -16.33 10.61 -11.17
N GLU A 33 -15.69 11.73 -11.49
CA GLU A 33 -16.30 12.86 -12.19
C GLU A 33 -16.74 12.49 -13.61
N LEU A 34 -15.91 11.75 -14.36
CA LEU A 34 -16.25 11.24 -15.69
C LEU A 34 -17.46 10.30 -15.67
N ALA A 35 -17.57 9.46 -14.62
CA ALA A 35 -18.72 8.56 -14.46
C ALA A 35 -20.02 9.35 -14.25
N ILE A 36 -19.96 10.42 -13.44
CA ILE A 36 -21.11 11.28 -13.16
C ILE A 36 -21.50 12.10 -14.41
N ALA A 37 -20.51 12.70 -15.09
CA ALA A 37 -20.74 13.56 -16.26
C ALA A 37 -21.18 12.77 -17.49
N GLY A 38 -20.60 11.58 -17.71
CA GLY A 38 -20.83 10.80 -18.94
C GLY A 38 -22.05 9.87 -18.90
N GLY A 39 -22.62 9.58 -17.74
CA GLY A 39 -23.81 8.73 -17.58
C GLY A 39 -23.66 7.28 -18.08
N ARG A 40 -22.51 6.92 -18.68
CA ARG A 40 -22.27 5.60 -19.27
C ARG A 40 -21.93 4.52 -18.25
N PHE A 41 -21.32 4.88 -17.13
CA PHE A 41 -20.91 3.99 -16.06
C PHE A 41 -21.42 4.50 -14.71
N SER A 42 -21.81 3.56 -13.83
CA SER A 42 -22.14 3.94 -12.47
C SER A 42 -20.86 4.35 -11.69
N LEU A 43 -21.01 5.22 -10.69
CA LEU A 43 -19.91 5.64 -9.82
C LEU A 43 -19.20 4.42 -9.18
N SER A 44 -19.96 3.37 -8.84
CA SER A 44 -19.41 2.13 -8.28
C SER A 44 -18.46 1.43 -9.25
N ILE A 45 -18.78 1.40 -10.54
CA ILE A 45 -17.91 0.82 -11.58
C ILE A 45 -16.63 1.66 -11.73
N ALA A 46 -16.75 2.99 -11.76
CA ALA A 46 -15.58 3.88 -11.85
C ALA A 46 -14.59 3.67 -10.68
N LEU A 47 -15.11 3.54 -9.45
CA LEU A 47 -14.29 3.27 -8.27
C LEU A 47 -13.65 1.88 -8.31
N VAL A 48 -14.33 0.86 -8.84
CA VAL A 48 -13.75 -0.48 -9.06
C VAL A 48 -12.62 -0.40 -10.09
N ILE A 49 -12.80 0.31 -11.19
CA ILE A 49 -11.77 0.51 -12.22
C ILE A 49 -10.56 1.24 -11.63
N ALA A 50 -10.76 2.33 -10.88
CA ALA A 50 -9.69 3.07 -10.23
C ALA A 50 -8.88 2.17 -9.27
N THR A 51 -9.56 1.38 -8.46
CA THR A 51 -8.93 0.44 -7.53
C THR A 51 -8.17 -0.66 -8.28
N ALA A 52 -8.78 -1.26 -9.30
CA ALA A 52 -8.16 -2.31 -10.10
C ALA A 52 -6.93 -1.79 -10.86
N ALA A 53 -6.99 -0.58 -11.42
CA ALA A 53 -5.86 0.06 -12.09
C ALA A 53 -4.71 0.35 -11.13
N ASN A 54 -5.01 0.86 -9.93
CA ASN A 54 -3.98 1.14 -8.91
C ASN A 54 -3.30 -0.15 -8.44
N LEU A 55 -4.08 -1.14 -8.01
CA LEU A 55 -3.54 -2.41 -7.50
C LEU A 55 -2.90 -3.25 -8.61
N GLY A 56 -3.52 -3.28 -9.79
CA GLY A 56 -2.98 -3.95 -10.97
C GLY A 56 -1.64 -3.33 -11.41
N GLY A 57 -1.54 -2.00 -11.40
CA GLY A 57 -0.30 -1.28 -11.69
C GLY A 57 0.81 -1.57 -10.68
N LEU A 58 0.47 -1.56 -9.38
CA LEU A 58 1.41 -1.93 -8.31
C LEU A 58 1.91 -3.38 -8.48
N GLY A 59 1.02 -4.33 -8.80
CA GLY A 59 1.39 -5.73 -9.01
C GLY A 59 2.16 -5.96 -10.32
N ALA A 60 1.78 -5.28 -11.39
CA ALA A 60 2.45 -5.40 -12.69
C ALA A 60 3.83 -4.70 -12.72
N GLY A 61 4.01 -3.65 -11.90
CA GLY A 61 5.25 -2.87 -11.87
C GLY A 61 6.53 -3.70 -11.73
N PRO A 62 6.64 -4.58 -10.73
CA PRO A 62 7.80 -5.44 -10.56
C PRO A 62 8.04 -6.40 -11.73
N LEU A 63 7.00 -6.86 -12.42
CA LEU A 63 7.12 -7.72 -13.61
C LEU A 63 7.62 -6.91 -14.81
N VAL A 64 7.02 -5.75 -15.06
CA VAL A 64 7.40 -4.83 -16.14
C VAL A 64 8.83 -4.29 -15.93
N GLY A 65 9.27 -4.16 -14.70
CA GLY A 65 10.66 -3.81 -14.37
C GLY A 65 11.62 -4.99 -14.43
N GLY A 66 11.21 -6.14 -13.87
CA GLY A 66 12.07 -7.33 -13.73
C GLY A 66 12.35 -8.05 -15.04
N ALA A 67 11.36 -8.18 -15.93
CA ALA A 67 11.53 -8.87 -17.20
C ALA A 67 12.54 -8.15 -18.12
N PRO A 68 12.43 -6.86 -18.43
CA PRO A 68 13.45 -6.16 -19.21
C PRO A 68 14.81 -6.11 -18.51
N ALA A 69 14.82 -5.99 -17.16
CA ALA A 69 16.05 -6.02 -16.41
C ALA A 69 16.80 -7.36 -16.51
N GLN A 70 16.09 -8.45 -16.83
CA GLN A 70 16.68 -9.79 -17.02
C GLN A 70 17.15 -10.03 -18.44
N TRP A 71 16.36 -9.63 -19.46
CA TRP A 71 16.59 -10.06 -20.85
C TRP A 71 16.95 -8.94 -21.82
N ALA A 72 16.75 -7.67 -21.44
CA ALA A 72 17.07 -6.58 -22.34
C ALA A 72 18.59 -6.31 -22.42
N PRO A 73 19.09 -5.83 -23.57
CA PRO A 73 20.53 -5.57 -23.76
C PRO A 73 21.07 -4.46 -22.84
N CYS A 74 20.21 -3.53 -22.42
CA CYS A 74 20.55 -2.45 -21.49
C CYS A 74 19.65 -2.50 -20.25
N PRO A 75 19.88 -3.43 -19.28
CA PRO A 75 18.96 -3.72 -18.19
C PRO A 75 18.70 -2.55 -17.23
N LEU A 76 19.60 -1.57 -17.17
CA LEU A 76 19.44 -0.38 -16.33
C LEU A 76 18.71 0.78 -17.04
N VAL A 77 18.56 0.72 -18.36
CA VAL A 77 17.98 1.81 -19.16
C VAL A 77 16.59 1.44 -19.68
N VAL A 78 16.44 0.23 -20.20
CA VAL A 78 15.20 -0.23 -20.87
C VAL A 78 13.96 -0.14 -19.97
N PRO A 79 13.97 -0.55 -18.69
CA PRO A 79 12.81 -0.41 -17.83
C PRO A 79 12.35 1.06 -17.71
N TYR A 80 13.28 1.99 -17.52
CA TYR A 80 12.95 3.43 -17.45
C TYR A 80 12.44 3.98 -18.78
N GLY A 81 12.98 3.51 -19.91
CA GLY A 81 12.49 3.85 -21.24
C GLY A 81 11.05 3.40 -21.47
N ILE A 82 10.70 2.18 -21.06
CA ILE A 82 9.33 1.66 -21.12
C ILE A 82 8.39 2.53 -20.27
N TYR A 83 8.74 2.83 -19.02
CA TYR A 83 7.93 3.69 -18.17
C TYR A 83 7.78 5.11 -18.74
N LEU A 84 8.84 5.68 -19.28
CA LEU A 84 8.77 6.99 -19.92
C LEU A 84 7.82 6.99 -21.13
N ALA A 85 7.93 5.96 -21.99
CA ALA A 85 7.03 5.81 -23.14
C ALA A 85 5.56 5.68 -22.69
N LEU A 86 5.28 4.85 -21.66
CA LEU A 86 3.95 4.71 -21.09
C LEU A 86 3.43 6.04 -20.54
N LEU A 87 4.26 6.80 -19.83
CA LEU A 87 3.88 8.12 -19.31
C LEU A 87 3.55 9.12 -20.42
N ILE A 88 4.31 9.11 -21.52
CA ILE A 88 4.05 9.98 -22.70
C ILE A 88 2.70 9.58 -23.33
N VAL A 89 2.44 8.29 -23.51
CA VAL A 89 1.15 7.80 -24.02
C VAL A 89 0.01 8.20 -23.10
N CYS A 90 0.14 8.01 -21.78
CA CYS A 90 -0.86 8.41 -20.80
C CYS A 90 -1.12 9.93 -20.85
N LEU A 91 -0.07 10.75 -20.98
CA LEU A 91 -0.20 12.19 -21.11
C LEU A 91 -0.96 12.58 -22.38
N GLY A 92 -0.67 11.89 -23.50
CA GLY A 92 -1.41 12.07 -24.74
C GLY A 92 -2.89 11.74 -24.60
N VAL A 93 -3.22 10.60 -23.99
CA VAL A 93 -4.60 10.19 -23.74
C VAL A 93 -5.33 11.17 -22.82
N LEU A 94 -4.67 11.63 -21.75
CA LEU A 94 -5.26 12.60 -20.82
C LEU A 94 -5.58 13.94 -21.50
N ARG A 95 -4.77 14.38 -22.48
CA ARG A 95 -5.05 15.60 -23.23
C ARG A 95 -6.27 15.50 -24.16
N LEU A 96 -6.67 14.28 -24.53
CA LEU A 96 -7.88 14.03 -25.32
C LEU A 96 -9.13 13.89 -24.43
N GLY A 97 -8.94 13.76 -23.12
CA GLY A 97 -10.04 13.66 -22.14
C GLY A 97 -10.76 15.00 -21.94
N PRO A 98 -12.07 14.97 -21.65
CA PRO A 98 -12.80 16.19 -21.33
C PRO A 98 -12.35 16.79 -19.99
N GLU A 99 -12.33 18.13 -19.90
CA GLU A 99 -12.11 18.83 -18.63
C GLU A 99 -13.38 18.71 -17.76
N THR A 100 -13.25 18.15 -16.59
CA THR A 100 -14.38 17.94 -15.66
C THR A 100 -14.43 18.98 -14.54
N ALA A 101 -13.35 19.73 -14.31
CA ALA A 101 -13.29 20.72 -13.26
C ALA A 101 -14.18 21.94 -13.57
N THR A 102 -15.29 22.05 -12.84
CA THR A 102 -16.24 23.16 -12.97
C THR A 102 -15.78 24.45 -12.26
N ILE A 103 -14.93 24.33 -11.26
CA ILE A 103 -14.43 25.45 -10.45
C ILE A 103 -12.91 25.45 -10.44
N ARG A 104 -12.30 26.42 -11.11
CA ARG A 104 -10.86 26.70 -10.99
C ARG A 104 -10.60 27.58 -9.78
N SER A 105 -10.42 26.98 -8.60
CA SER A 105 -9.93 27.75 -7.45
C SER A 105 -8.48 28.17 -7.70
N ARG A 106 -8.23 29.47 -7.74
CA ARG A 106 -6.88 30.03 -7.92
C ARG A 106 -6.02 29.97 -6.65
N ARG A 107 -6.60 29.67 -5.49
CA ARG A 107 -5.88 29.62 -4.20
C ARG A 107 -5.81 28.18 -3.71
N TYR A 108 -4.60 27.70 -3.55
CA TYR A 108 -4.33 26.44 -2.85
C TYR A 108 -4.61 26.64 -1.36
N HIS A 109 -5.60 25.93 -0.84
CA HIS A 109 -5.87 25.84 0.58
C HIS A 109 -5.49 24.44 1.05
N PRO A 110 -4.44 24.29 1.91
CA PRO A 110 -4.13 22.99 2.50
C PRO A 110 -5.33 22.51 3.32
N GLN A 111 -5.89 21.39 2.92
CA GLN A 111 -7.02 20.80 3.64
C GLN A 111 -6.50 20.14 4.92
N ARG A 112 -7.20 20.38 6.04
CA ARG A 112 -6.86 19.78 7.33
C ARG A 112 -7.72 18.56 7.55
N ILE A 113 -7.12 17.46 8.02
CA ILE A 113 -7.85 16.23 8.36
C ILE A 113 -8.90 16.56 9.43
N ARG A 114 -10.18 16.46 9.06
CA ARG A 114 -11.32 16.73 9.93
C ARG A 114 -11.91 15.41 10.42
N VAL A 115 -11.49 14.98 11.61
CA VAL A 115 -12.09 13.85 12.34
C VAL A 115 -12.55 14.35 13.70
N GLN A 116 -13.77 14.00 14.12
CA GLN A 116 -14.31 14.40 15.41
C GLN A 116 -13.41 13.88 16.55
N ARG A 117 -13.31 14.63 17.64
CA ARG A 117 -12.43 14.27 18.78
C ARG A 117 -12.75 12.90 19.36
N ALA A 118 -14.04 12.52 19.40
CA ALA A 118 -14.50 11.22 19.88
C ALA A 118 -13.99 10.04 19.02
N ASP A 119 -13.79 10.26 17.72
CA ASP A 119 -13.44 9.24 16.73
C ASP A 119 -11.94 9.17 16.42
N ARG A 120 -11.14 10.06 17.00
CA ARG A 120 -9.69 10.13 16.75
C ARG A 120 -8.96 8.82 17.05
N ALA A 121 -9.34 8.13 18.13
CA ALA A 121 -8.73 6.85 18.47
C ALA A 121 -8.99 5.79 17.39
N GLY A 122 -10.23 5.70 16.88
CA GLY A 122 -10.58 4.81 15.77
C GLY A 122 -9.85 5.15 14.48
N TYR A 123 -9.66 6.43 14.20
CA TYR A 123 -8.94 6.91 13.05
C TYR A 123 -7.42 6.61 13.13
N LEU A 124 -6.81 6.81 14.30
CA LEU A 124 -5.40 6.44 14.52
C LEU A 124 -5.18 4.93 14.38
N VAL A 125 -6.13 4.11 14.84
CA VAL A 125 -6.09 2.65 14.60
C VAL A 125 -6.14 2.36 13.11
N ALA A 126 -6.99 3.03 12.33
CA ALA A 126 -7.05 2.85 10.88
C ALA A 126 -5.73 3.24 10.19
N ILE A 127 -5.11 4.35 10.57
CA ILE A 127 -3.77 4.76 10.10
C ILE A 127 -2.73 3.67 10.43
N GLY A 128 -2.73 3.19 11.68
CA GLY A 128 -1.82 2.13 12.13
C GLY A 128 -1.99 0.83 11.35
N VAL A 129 -3.23 0.43 11.05
CA VAL A 129 -3.52 -0.75 10.21
C VAL A 129 -2.97 -0.56 8.81
N GLY A 130 -3.12 0.62 8.22
CA GLY A 130 -2.47 0.97 6.95
C GLY A 130 -0.95 0.83 7.02
N ALA A 131 -0.34 1.34 8.09
CA ALA A 131 1.10 1.21 8.33
C ALA A 131 1.53 -0.25 8.45
N ALA A 132 0.86 -1.07 9.25
CA ALA A 132 1.18 -2.49 9.44
C ALA A 132 1.10 -3.28 8.13
N THR A 133 0.10 -2.99 7.28
CA THR A 133 -0.04 -3.60 5.95
C THR A 133 1.18 -3.33 5.08
N PHE A 134 1.56 -2.07 4.98
CA PHE A 134 2.66 -1.67 4.11
C PHE A 134 4.05 -2.02 4.67
N CYS A 135 4.17 -2.26 5.98
CA CYS A 135 5.36 -2.86 6.57
C CYS A 135 5.71 -4.20 5.91
N VAL A 136 4.73 -5.09 5.75
CA VAL A 136 4.97 -6.41 5.13
C VAL A 136 5.29 -6.28 3.64
N GLN A 137 4.62 -5.38 2.93
CA GLN A 137 4.90 -5.13 1.52
C GLN A 137 6.31 -4.56 1.32
N GLY A 138 6.70 -3.59 2.14
CA GLY A 138 8.04 -3.01 2.12
C GLY A 138 9.13 -4.04 2.42
N LEU A 139 8.89 -4.89 3.42
CA LEU A 139 9.81 -5.98 3.76
C LEU A 139 9.96 -6.97 2.60
N SER A 140 8.85 -7.40 2.01
CA SER A 140 8.87 -8.32 0.87
C SER A 140 9.64 -7.73 -0.30
N THR A 141 9.37 -6.49 -0.69
CA THR A 141 10.05 -5.84 -1.82
C THR A 141 11.55 -5.63 -1.59
N SER A 142 11.97 -5.43 -0.33
CA SER A 142 13.38 -5.15 0.00
C SER A 142 14.20 -6.40 0.24
N LEU A 143 13.62 -7.44 0.86
CA LEU A 143 14.37 -8.63 1.29
C LEU A 143 14.33 -9.78 0.28
N PHE A 144 13.33 -9.87 -0.59
CA PHE A 144 13.30 -10.92 -1.63
C PHE A 144 14.58 -10.98 -2.45
N PRO A 145 15.10 -9.86 -2.99
CA PRO A 145 16.34 -9.90 -3.77
C PRO A 145 17.53 -10.43 -2.96
N GLN A 146 17.64 -10.02 -1.69
CA GLN A 146 18.76 -10.44 -0.84
C GLN A 146 18.69 -11.93 -0.50
N LEU A 147 17.52 -12.43 -0.12
CA LEU A 147 17.33 -13.83 0.22
C LEU A 147 17.51 -14.74 -0.99
N LEU A 148 16.96 -14.40 -2.14
CA LEU A 148 17.14 -15.15 -3.38
C LEU A 148 18.60 -15.16 -3.83
N GLY A 149 19.32 -14.05 -3.63
CA GLY A 149 20.77 -13.99 -3.88
C GLY A 149 21.55 -14.97 -2.99
N GLN A 150 21.19 -15.12 -1.71
CA GLN A 150 21.81 -16.13 -0.82
C GLN A 150 21.52 -17.58 -1.25
N LEU A 151 20.41 -17.81 -1.93
CA LEU A 151 20.03 -19.11 -2.50
C LEU A 151 20.63 -19.34 -3.90
N GLY A 152 21.49 -18.44 -4.39
CA GLY A 152 22.06 -18.51 -5.72
C GLY A 152 21.09 -18.15 -6.87
N ILE A 153 19.91 -17.63 -6.54
CA ILE A 153 18.91 -17.20 -7.54
C ILE A 153 19.08 -15.71 -7.80
N HIS A 154 19.88 -15.39 -8.81
CA HIS A 154 20.17 -14.00 -9.20
C HIS A 154 19.23 -13.45 -10.27
N SER A 155 18.21 -14.21 -10.70
CA SER A 155 17.25 -13.79 -11.72
C SER A 155 16.37 -12.64 -11.23
N ARG A 156 16.49 -11.48 -11.89
CA ARG A 156 15.67 -10.29 -11.61
C ARG A 156 14.19 -10.51 -11.93
N PHE A 157 13.90 -11.40 -12.88
CA PHE A 157 12.53 -11.78 -13.21
C PHE A 157 11.85 -12.51 -12.05
N TRP A 158 12.50 -13.54 -11.47
CA TRP A 158 11.94 -14.27 -10.32
C TRP A 158 11.75 -13.37 -9.12
N GLN A 159 12.68 -12.44 -8.88
CA GLN A 159 12.55 -11.43 -7.82
C GLN A 159 11.28 -10.55 -8.04
N GLY A 160 11.11 -10.05 -9.26
CA GLY A 160 9.94 -9.27 -9.65
C GLY A 160 8.64 -10.05 -9.57
N LEU A 161 8.64 -11.31 -10.00
CA LEU A 161 7.47 -12.19 -9.97
C LEU A 161 7.00 -12.45 -8.53
N LEU A 162 7.90 -12.74 -7.61
CA LEU A 162 7.54 -12.98 -6.21
C LEU A 162 6.93 -11.74 -5.55
N VAL A 163 7.51 -10.56 -5.80
CA VAL A 163 6.93 -9.29 -5.33
C VAL A 163 5.54 -9.07 -5.96
N ALA A 164 5.39 -9.33 -7.25
CA ALA A 164 4.11 -9.23 -7.93
C ALA A 164 3.06 -10.18 -7.33
N CYS A 165 3.41 -11.42 -6.99
CA CYS A 165 2.52 -12.37 -6.32
C CYS A 165 2.00 -11.84 -4.98
N VAL A 166 2.86 -11.20 -4.16
CA VAL A 166 2.46 -10.57 -2.89
C VAL A 166 1.43 -9.45 -3.14
N LEU A 167 1.70 -8.60 -4.12
CA LEU A 167 0.84 -7.46 -4.44
C LEU A 167 -0.48 -7.92 -5.08
N PHE A 168 -0.44 -8.92 -5.96
CA PHE A 168 -1.67 -9.50 -6.54
C PHE A 168 -2.50 -10.24 -5.48
N ALA A 169 -1.88 -10.94 -4.53
CA ALA A 169 -2.60 -11.54 -3.40
C ALA A 169 -3.32 -10.47 -2.57
N SER A 170 -2.66 -9.34 -2.32
CA SER A 170 -3.27 -8.17 -1.66
C SER A 170 -4.46 -7.62 -2.45
N ALA A 171 -4.30 -7.44 -3.76
CA ALA A 171 -5.35 -6.96 -4.65
C ALA A 171 -6.54 -7.93 -4.71
N ALA A 172 -6.28 -9.22 -4.89
CA ALA A 172 -7.29 -10.26 -4.96
C ALA A 172 -8.14 -10.30 -3.69
N THR A 173 -7.50 -10.25 -2.52
CA THR A 173 -8.22 -10.25 -1.23
C THR A 173 -9.10 -9.02 -1.06
N GLN A 174 -8.65 -7.83 -1.49
CA GLN A 174 -9.46 -6.62 -1.45
C GLN A 174 -10.75 -6.76 -2.31
N ILE A 175 -10.66 -7.44 -3.44
CA ILE A 175 -11.80 -7.65 -4.34
C ILE A 175 -12.72 -8.74 -3.78
N MET A 176 -12.17 -9.88 -3.36
CA MET A 176 -12.94 -11.04 -2.89
C MET A 176 -13.71 -10.74 -1.60
N MET A 177 -13.09 -10.03 -0.67
CA MET A 177 -13.68 -9.71 0.64
C MET A 177 -14.48 -8.39 0.66
N ARG A 178 -14.90 -7.89 -0.50
CA ARG A 178 -15.58 -6.58 -0.61
C ARG A 178 -16.90 -6.46 0.16
N SER A 179 -17.55 -7.57 0.46
CA SER A 179 -18.83 -7.62 1.21
C SER A 179 -18.68 -7.60 2.73
N LEU A 180 -17.46 -7.74 3.26
CA LEU A 180 -17.23 -7.76 4.69
C LEU A 180 -17.18 -6.34 5.28
N SER A 181 -17.64 -6.23 6.54
CA SER A 181 -17.53 -4.96 7.28
C SER A 181 -16.09 -4.57 7.56
N ALA A 182 -15.81 -3.27 7.71
CA ALA A 182 -14.48 -2.74 7.96
C ALA A 182 -13.79 -3.42 9.16
N ALA A 183 -14.51 -3.63 10.25
CA ALA A 183 -13.97 -4.29 11.44
C ALA A 183 -13.59 -5.77 11.17
N ARG A 184 -14.44 -6.51 10.44
CA ARG A 184 -14.13 -7.91 10.07
C ARG A 184 -12.91 -7.98 9.16
N LEU A 185 -12.81 -7.10 8.18
CA LEU A 185 -11.65 -7.01 7.28
C LEU A 185 -10.34 -6.78 8.06
N ILE A 186 -10.34 -5.88 9.03
CA ILE A 186 -9.17 -5.62 9.88
C ILE A 186 -8.86 -6.84 10.74
N LEU A 187 -9.85 -7.41 11.42
CA LEU A 187 -9.66 -8.51 12.37
C LEU A 187 -9.32 -9.85 11.70
N THR A 188 -9.63 -10.04 10.43
CA THR A 188 -9.15 -11.20 9.65
C THR A 188 -7.79 -10.95 9.02
N GLY A 189 -7.53 -9.71 8.58
CA GLY A 189 -6.29 -9.33 7.93
C GLY A 189 -5.09 -9.28 8.87
N LEU A 190 -5.24 -8.73 10.08
CA LEU A 190 -4.13 -8.61 11.04
C LEU A 190 -3.51 -9.96 11.47
N PRO A 191 -4.29 -11.02 11.80
CA PRO A 191 -3.72 -12.34 12.06
C PRO A 191 -3.00 -12.93 10.84
N ALA A 192 -3.54 -12.74 9.64
CA ALA A 192 -2.90 -13.19 8.41
C ALA A 192 -1.56 -12.45 8.15
N ILE A 193 -1.49 -11.14 8.45
CA ILE A 193 -0.23 -10.38 8.47
C ILE A 193 0.75 -11.02 9.46
N GLY A 194 0.30 -11.30 10.68
CA GLY A 194 1.14 -11.93 11.71
C GLY A 194 1.68 -13.29 11.27
N LEU A 195 0.83 -14.16 10.74
CA LEU A 195 1.24 -15.45 10.20
C LEU A 195 2.24 -15.30 9.05
N GLY A 196 1.97 -14.37 8.14
CA GLY A 196 2.87 -14.06 7.02
C GLY A 196 4.26 -13.66 7.50
N VAL A 197 4.34 -12.77 8.48
CA VAL A 197 5.61 -12.29 9.06
C VAL A 197 6.37 -13.42 9.77
N VAL A 198 5.68 -14.30 10.50
CA VAL A 198 6.29 -15.48 11.14
C VAL A 198 6.87 -16.41 10.09
N LEU A 199 6.14 -16.72 9.02
CA LEU A 199 6.63 -17.58 7.94
C LEU A 199 7.82 -16.91 7.21
N MET A 200 7.80 -15.59 7.00
CA MET A 200 8.95 -14.86 6.42
C MET A 200 10.18 -14.99 7.33
N LEU A 201 10.01 -14.82 8.64
CA LEU A 201 11.09 -14.99 9.62
C LEU A 201 11.65 -16.42 9.58
N CYS A 202 10.78 -17.43 9.60
CA CYS A 202 11.19 -18.84 9.45
C CYS A 202 11.96 -19.06 8.14
N GLY A 203 11.51 -18.46 7.03
CA GLY A 203 12.17 -18.52 5.74
C GLY A 203 13.59 -17.92 5.76
N VAL A 204 13.78 -16.80 6.46
CA VAL A 204 15.10 -16.17 6.61
C VAL A 204 16.02 -17.01 7.51
N ILE A 205 15.50 -17.56 8.62
CA ILE A 205 16.30 -18.37 9.56
C ILE A 205 16.76 -19.68 8.90
N SER A 206 15.85 -20.36 8.19
CA SER A 206 16.13 -21.63 7.51
C SER A 206 16.72 -21.47 6.12
N VAL A 207 16.97 -20.24 5.66
CA VAL A 207 17.43 -19.92 4.27
C VAL A 207 16.51 -20.60 3.23
N ASN A 208 15.20 -20.57 3.46
CA ASN A 208 14.20 -21.22 2.62
C ASN A 208 13.34 -20.17 1.90
N GLY A 209 13.60 -19.99 0.59
CA GLY A 209 12.90 -19.01 -0.23
C GLY A 209 11.41 -19.32 -0.42
N VAL A 210 11.00 -20.60 -0.37
CA VAL A 210 9.58 -20.98 -0.49
C VAL A 210 8.79 -20.54 0.74
N LEU A 211 9.32 -20.80 1.95
CA LEU A 211 8.70 -20.35 3.19
C LEU A 211 8.58 -18.81 3.22
N PHE A 212 9.65 -18.11 2.79
CA PHE A 212 9.63 -16.66 2.72
C PHE A 212 8.59 -16.15 1.72
N ALA A 213 8.50 -16.76 0.53
CA ALA A 213 7.52 -16.40 -0.48
C ALA A 213 6.09 -16.64 -0.02
N LEU A 214 5.80 -17.81 0.59
CA LEU A 214 4.49 -18.12 1.16
C LEU A 214 4.11 -17.14 2.26
N GLY A 215 5.07 -16.79 3.13
CA GLY A 215 4.87 -15.78 4.16
C GLY A 215 4.52 -14.41 3.58
N GLY A 216 5.23 -13.99 2.53
CA GLY A 216 4.94 -12.76 1.80
C GLY A 216 3.54 -12.76 1.17
N ILE A 217 3.14 -13.84 0.49
CA ILE A 217 1.83 -13.98 -0.15
C ILE A 217 0.70 -13.95 0.89
N ILE A 218 0.83 -14.71 1.99
CA ILE A 218 -0.16 -14.75 3.07
C ILE A 218 -0.25 -13.38 3.76
N GLY A 219 0.90 -12.78 4.08
CA GLY A 219 0.97 -11.45 4.68
C GLY A 219 0.43 -10.37 3.74
N GLY A 220 0.69 -10.49 2.44
CA GLY A 220 0.13 -9.62 1.39
C GLY A 220 -1.38 -9.74 1.30
N ALA A 221 -1.92 -10.96 1.27
CA ALA A 221 -3.36 -11.21 1.28
C ALA A 221 -4.04 -10.62 2.53
N GLY A 222 -3.47 -10.89 3.72
CA GLY A 222 -3.92 -10.30 4.98
C GLY A 222 -3.85 -8.79 4.98
N GLY A 223 -2.77 -8.24 4.43
CA GLY A 223 -2.58 -6.81 4.24
C GLY A 223 -3.66 -6.20 3.34
N GLY A 224 -4.01 -6.86 2.25
CA GLY A 224 -5.09 -6.42 1.36
C GLY A 224 -6.43 -6.27 2.09
N ALA A 225 -6.83 -7.27 2.86
CA ALA A 225 -8.04 -7.22 3.68
C ALA A 225 -7.95 -6.08 4.70
N ALA A 226 -6.86 -6.05 5.51
CA ALA A 226 -6.69 -5.06 6.57
C ALA A 226 -6.69 -3.63 6.02
N PHE A 227 -5.99 -3.38 4.92
CA PHE A 227 -5.92 -2.05 4.30
C PHE A 227 -7.27 -1.56 3.81
N ARG A 228 -8.02 -2.43 3.10
CA ARG A 228 -9.40 -2.11 2.70
C ARG A 228 -10.26 -1.76 3.92
N GLY A 229 -10.16 -2.55 4.98
CA GLY A 229 -10.85 -2.27 6.24
C GLY A 229 -10.45 -0.94 6.87
N ALA A 230 -9.16 -0.61 6.84
CA ALA A 230 -8.63 0.66 7.34
C ALA A 230 -9.18 1.86 6.57
N LEU A 231 -9.18 1.79 5.23
CA LEU A 231 -9.75 2.83 4.36
C LEU A 231 -11.25 3.03 4.63
N ALA A 232 -12.01 1.92 4.64
CA ALA A 232 -13.44 1.97 4.93
C ALA A 232 -13.73 2.56 6.33
N ARG A 233 -12.94 2.19 7.34
CA ARG A 233 -13.08 2.72 8.70
C ARG A 233 -12.76 4.21 8.77
N ALA A 234 -11.68 4.65 8.12
CA ALA A 234 -11.31 6.07 8.07
C ALA A 234 -12.41 6.93 7.43
N GLN A 235 -12.99 6.46 6.33
CA GLN A 235 -14.09 7.12 5.63
C GLN A 235 -15.37 7.19 6.49
N GLN A 236 -15.71 6.11 7.22
CA GLN A 236 -16.87 6.08 8.13
C GLN A 236 -16.75 7.07 9.31
N LEU A 237 -15.51 7.38 9.75
CA LEU A 237 -15.25 8.29 10.87
C LEU A 237 -15.10 9.75 10.45
N ALA A 238 -15.09 10.02 9.16
CA ALA A 238 -14.96 11.36 8.60
C ALA A 238 -16.30 11.88 8.07
N PRO A 239 -16.57 13.19 8.15
CA PRO A 239 -17.68 13.81 7.44
C PRO A 239 -17.63 13.54 5.94
N ALA A 240 -18.76 13.56 5.26
CA ALA A 240 -18.86 13.23 3.83
C ALA A 240 -17.94 14.11 2.94
N ASP A 241 -17.78 15.37 3.31
CA ASP A 241 -16.92 16.35 2.63
C ASP A 241 -15.42 16.22 2.98
N ALA A 242 -15.05 15.36 3.96
CA ALA A 242 -13.68 15.15 4.43
C ALA A 242 -13.16 13.70 4.26
N GLN A 243 -13.88 12.84 3.57
CA GLN A 243 -13.51 11.43 3.38
C GLN A 243 -12.20 11.26 2.58
N GLY A 244 -11.96 12.16 1.61
CA GLY A 244 -10.70 12.19 0.86
C GLY A 244 -9.50 12.46 1.76
N GLU A 245 -9.61 13.44 2.66
CA GLU A 245 -8.57 13.82 3.62
C GLU A 245 -8.29 12.67 4.61
N ALA A 246 -9.35 12.00 5.10
CA ALA A 246 -9.22 10.85 5.98
C ALA A 246 -8.52 9.67 5.28
N THR A 247 -8.85 9.42 4.01
CA THR A 247 -8.19 8.42 3.18
C THR A 247 -6.70 8.76 2.98
N ALA A 248 -6.37 10.02 2.68
CA ALA A 248 -4.99 10.47 2.52
C ALA A 248 -4.16 10.24 3.79
N GLY A 249 -4.72 10.47 4.98
CA GLY A 249 -4.04 10.19 6.24
C GLY A 249 -3.69 8.71 6.44
N VAL A 250 -4.55 7.78 6.00
CA VAL A 250 -4.25 6.34 6.02
C VAL A 250 -3.11 6.01 5.06
N PHE A 251 -3.06 6.62 3.88
CA PHE A 251 -1.95 6.46 2.95
C PHE A 251 -0.63 7.02 3.49
N VAL A 252 -0.65 8.16 4.18
CA VAL A 252 0.56 8.69 4.86
C VAL A 252 1.08 7.67 5.87
N GLY A 253 0.20 7.11 6.72
CA GLY A 253 0.57 6.03 7.64
C GLY A 253 1.13 4.80 6.92
N ALA A 254 0.50 4.39 5.83
CA ALA A 254 0.93 3.27 5.00
C ALA A 254 2.35 3.49 4.44
N TYR A 255 2.62 4.64 3.83
CA TYR A 255 3.95 4.94 3.28
C TYR A 255 5.02 5.08 4.36
N LEU A 256 4.70 5.63 5.53
CA LEU A 256 5.62 5.62 6.68
C LEU A 256 5.88 4.18 7.15
N GLY A 257 4.85 3.35 7.25
CA GLY A 257 4.98 1.94 7.59
C GLY A 257 5.85 1.16 6.60
N MET A 258 5.78 1.49 5.31
CA MET A 258 6.65 0.91 4.29
C MET A 258 8.10 1.37 4.40
N SER A 259 8.31 2.66 4.64
CA SER A 259 9.63 3.29 4.53
C SER A 259 10.47 3.13 5.79
N VAL A 260 9.89 3.41 6.97
CA VAL A 260 10.64 3.45 8.24
C VAL A 260 11.29 2.11 8.58
N PRO A 261 10.61 0.96 8.52
CA PRO A 261 11.24 -0.33 8.82
C PRO A 261 12.31 -0.73 7.80
N VAL A 262 12.09 -0.45 6.52
CA VAL A 262 13.07 -0.76 5.48
C VAL A 262 14.36 0.05 5.67
N LEU A 263 14.24 1.35 5.98
CA LEU A 263 15.37 2.18 6.34
C LEU A 263 16.05 1.69 7.62
N GLY A 264 15.27 1.29 8.63
CA GLY A 264 15.80 0.73 9.87
C GLY A 264 16.65 -0.52 9.65
N ILE A 265 16.17 -1.47 8.84
CA ILE A 265 16.93 -2.66 8.46
C ILE A 265 18.18 -2.27 7.64
N GLY A 266 18.05 -1.32 6.72
CA GLY A 266 19.17 -0.80 5.94
C GLY A 266 20.28 -0.21 6.82
N PHE A 267 19.94 0.65 7.78
CA PHE A 267 20.89 1.22 8.74
C PHE A 267 21.49 0.16 9.66
N ALA A 268 20.70 -0.80 10.14
CA ALA A 268 21.20 -1.92 10.95
C ALA A 268 22.22 -2.77 10.16
N SER A 269 21.96 -3.01 8.88
CA SER A 269 22.89 -3.73 8.00
C SER A 269 24.19 -2.95 7.78
N LEU A 270 24.12 -1.63 7.63
CA LEU A 270 25.32 -0.76 7.54
C LEU A 270 26.13 -0.76 8.84
N ALA A 271 25.47 -0.89 9.99
CA ALA A 271 26.11 -1.04 11.31
C ALA A 271 26.63 -2.47 11.57
N GLY A 272 26.57 -3.39 10.59
CA GLY A 272 27.06 -4.75 10.72
C GLY A 272 26.10 -5.73 11.40
N ALA A 273 24.83 -5.35 11.63
CA ALA A 273 23.86 -6.25 12.23
C ALA A 273 23.51 -7.39 11.27
N PRO A 274 23.52 -8.66 11.74
CA PRO A 274 23.11 -9.80 10.92
C PRO A 274 21.66 -9.64 10.44
N LEU A 275 21.40 -9.94 9.16
CA LEU A 275 20.06 -9.84 8.55
C LEU A 275 18.99 -10.59 9.35
N ARG A 276 19.34 -11.78 9.86
CA ARG A 276 18.44 -12.61 10.68
C ARG A 276 17.95 -11.89 11.94
N ILE A 277 18.83 -11.15 12.62
CA ILE A 277 18.48 -10.39 13.82
C ILE A 277 17.59 -9.21 13.44
N SER A 278 17.93 -8.46 12.41
CA SER A 278 17.14 -7.33 11.93
C SER A 278 15.72 -7.73 11.55
N VAL A 279 15.58 -8.86 10.84
CA VAL A 279 14.26 -9.40 10.45
C VAL A 279 13.50 -9.94 11.67
N ALA A 280 14.17 -10.57 12.64
CA ALA A 280 13.51 -11.05 13.85
C ALA A 280 12.96 -9.89 14.70
N VAL A 281 13.75 -8.85 14.91
CA VAL A 281 13.31 -7.63 15.63
C VAL A 281 12.12 -6.98 14.91
N PHE A 282 12.20 -6.87 13.58
CA PHE A 282 11.11 -6.36 12.79
C PHE A 282 9.85 -7.23 12.88
N ALA A 283 9.98 -8.55 12.82
CA ALA A 283 8.87 -9.49 12.95
C ALA A 283 8.16 -9.33 14.31
N LEU A 284 8.93 -9.26 15.39
CA LEU A 284 8.40 -9.03 16.74
C LEU A 284 7.66 -7.68 16.84
N PHE A 285 8.24 -6.63 16.24
CA PHE A 285 7.59 -5.31 16.18
C PHE A 285 6.25 -5.38 15.45
N VAL A 286 6.19 -5.97 14.26
CA VAL A 286 4.95 -6.08 13.47
C VAL A 286 3.91 -6.93 14.19
N LEU A 287 4.30 -8.04 14.83
CA LEU A 287 3.39 -8.87 15.62
C LEU A 287 2.81 -8.11 16.81
N ALA A 288 3.65 -7.45 17.60
CA ALA A 288 3.19 -6.62 18.72
C ALA A 288 2.26 -5.50 18.24
N PHE A 289 2.64 -4.84 17.15
CA PHE A 289 1.85 -3.76 16.55
C PHE A 289 0.49 -4.27 16.04
N ALA A 290 0.44 -5.42 15.36
CA ALA A 290 -0.80 -6.05 14.91
C ALA A 290 -1.73 -6.40 16.07
N ILE A 291 -1.20 -6.93 17.19
CA ILE A 291 -1.98 -7.21 18.40
C ILE A 291 -2.59 -5.93 18.98
N VAL A 292 -1.79 -4.87 19.14
CA VAL A 292 -2.27 -3.57 19.63
C VAL A 292 -3.38 -3.02 18.74
N LEU A 293 -3.22 -3.11 17.41
CA LEU A 293 -4.21 -2.66 16.45
C LEU A 293 -5.49 -3.50 16.48
N ALA A 294 -5.39 -4.82 16.66
CA ALA A 294 -6.55 -5.69 16.81
C ALA A 294 -7.36 -5.33 18.07
N ILE A 295 -6.69 -5.16 19.21
CA ILE A 295 -7.31 -4.71 20.46
C ILE A 295 -7.95 -3.32 20.28
N GLY A 296 -7.23 -2.39 19.63
CA GLY A 296 -7.73 -1.05 19.31
C GLY A 296 -8.99 -1.09 18.45
N THR A 297 -9.02 -1.95 17.44
CA THR A 297 -10.18 -2.12 16.54
C THR A 297 -11.40 -2.61 17.31
N VAL A 298 -11.24 -3.60 18.21
CA VAL A 298 -12.34 -4.12 19.03
C VAL A 298 -12.86 -3.05 20.00
N LYS A 299 -11.96 -2.33 20.69
CA LYS A 299 -12.33 -1.30 21.67
C LYS A 299 -13.05 -0.11 21.01
N THR A 300 -12.58 0.36 19.86
CA THR A 300 -13.18 1.49 19.16
C THR A 300 -14.47 1.11 18.42
N GLY A 301 -14.59 -0.14 17.96
CA GLY A 301 -15.82 -0.67 17.37
C GLY A 301 -16.98 -0.74 18.37
N ARG A 302 -16.71 -1.06 19.64
CA ARG A 302 -17.74 -1.11 20.69
C ARG A 302 -18.28 0.29 21.08
N ARG A 303 -17.47 1.34 20.90
CA ARG A 303 -17.88 2.72 21.24
C ARG A 303 -18.81 3.34 20.19
N SER A 304 -18.76 2.90 18.95
CA SER A 304 -19.60 3.42 17.87
C SER A 304 -21.02 2.83 17.83
N PHE A 305 -21.38 1.89 18.72
CA PHE A 305 -22.68 1.21 18.75
C PHE A 305 -23.62 1.50 19.96
N PRO A 306 -23.39 2.46 20.87
CA PRO A 306 -24.29 2.66 22.00
C PRO A 306 -25.63 3.35 21.66
N GLU A 307 -25.70 4.16 20.59
CA GLU A 307 -26.85 5.00 20.31
C GLU A 307 -27.97 4.37 19.47
N ALA A 308 -27.60 3.44 18.55
CA ALA A 308 -28.60 2.78 17.71
C ALA A 308 -29.59 1.88 18.50
N LYS A 309 -29.17 1.35 19.67
CA LYS A 309 -30.07 0.57 20.55
C LYS A 309 -31.03 1.39 21.41
N ARG A 310 -30.79 2.69 21.56
CA ARG A 310 -31.69 3.57 22.34
C ARG A 310 -32.79 4.20 21.48
N GLN A 311 -32.59 4.39 20.19
CA GLN A 311 -33.58 4.96 19.29
C GLN A 311 -34.64 3.94 18.78
N GLY A 312 -34.37 2.64 18.82
CA GLY A 312 -35.31 1.59 18.44
C GLY A 312 -36.25 1.12 19.57
N ARG A 313 -36.25 1.79 20.74
CA ARG A 313 -37.11 1.51 21.90
C ARG A 313 -37.96 2.70 22.36
N ARG A 314 -38.17 3.68 21.49
CA ARG A 314 -39.15 4.74 21.70
C ARG A 314 -40.20 4.71 20.61
#